data_4f2af3a680b26997541ec8e5d18068de
#
_entry.id   4f2af3a680b26997541ec8e5d18068de
#
_cell.length_a   1.000
_cell.length_b   1.000
_cell.length_c   1.000
_cell.angle_alpha   90.00
_cell.angle_beta   90.00
_cell.angle_gamma   90.00
#
_symmetry.space_group_name_H-M   'P 1'
#
loop_
_entity.id
_entity.type
_entity.pdbx_description
1 polymer ?
#
loop_
_entity_poly.entity_id
_entity_poly.type
_entity_poly.pdbx_seq_one_letter_code
_entity_poly.pdbx_strand_id
1 'polypeptide(L)'
;MKKLTIVIASLVALSIATVSQARDQIKIVGSSTVFPYATVVAERFGGSGFKTPVIESTGTGGGAKLFCAGVGEQHPDITNASRAMKDKEKALCKKNGVNEIVEIVIGNDGITLAYSKDAKPINFTKEQLYLALAAHTVVDGKLVPNIYKTWDQIDPSPVSYTHLTLPTILLV
;
A
#
# COMPACT_ATOMS: atom_id res chain seq x y z
N MET A 1 44.30 34.59 -31.12
CA MET A 1 43.18 34.75 -30.22
C MET A 1 41.92 34.01 -30.70
N LYS A 2 41.45 34.12 -31.93
CA LYS A 2 40.25 33.43 -32.47
C LYS A 2 40.28 31.90 -32.37
N LYS A 3 41.46 31.25 -32.60
CA LYS A 3 41.58 29.78 -32.51
C LYS A 3 41.52 29.25 -31.11
N LEU A 4 41.96 30.01 -30.11
CA LEU A 4 41.90 29.61 -28.68
C LEU A 4 40.47 29.69 -28.16
N THR A 5 39.68 30.67 -28.62
CA THR A 5 38.28 30.84 -28.23
C THR A 5 37.39 29.68 -28.74
N ILE A 6 37.69 29.14 -29.95
CA ILE A 6 36.94 28.03 -30.54
C ILE A 6 37.21 26.71 -29.73
N VAL A 7 38.44 26.48 -29.31
CA VAL A 7 38.83 25.29 -28.54
C VAL A 7 38.13 25.30 -27.15
N ILE A 8 38.08 26.45 -26.49
CA ILE A 8 37.42 26.58 -25.19
C ILE A 8 35.89 26.37 -25.32
N ALA A 9 35.28 26.91 -26.38
CA ALA A 9 33.85 26.70 -26.63
C ALA A 9 33.51 25.23 -26.93
N SER A 10 34.39 24.49 -27.61
CA SER A 10 34.20 23.05 -27.86
C SER A 10 34.36 22.21 -26.60
N LEU A 11 35.27 22.56 -25.68
CA LEU A 11 35.43 21.86 -24.41
C LEU A 11 34.23 22.07 -23.47
N VAL A 12 33.63 23.27 -23.45
CA VAL A 12 32.45 23.57 -22.64
C VAL A 12 31.20 22.85 -23.17
N ALA A 13 31.05 22.69 -24.48
CA ALA A 13 29.95 21.96 -25.08
C ALA A 13 30.01 20.43 -24.78
N LEU A 14 31.19 19.86 -24.58
CA LEU A 14 31.34 18.43 -24.23
C LEU A 14 30.99 18.12 -22.78
N SER A 15 31.01 19.08 -21.89
CA SER A 15 30.72 18.89 -20.44
C SER A 15 29.23 18.93 -20.11
N ILE A 16 28.33 19.18 -21.06
CA ILE A 16 26.88 19.28 -20.83
C ILE A 16 26.14 17.99 -21.23
N ALA A 17 26.85 16.98 -21.75
CA ALA A 17 26.26 15.67 -21.94
C ALA A 17 26.11 14.99 -20.56
N THR A 18 25.15 15.45 -19.76
CA THR A 18 24.65 14.70 -18.63
C THR A 18 24.06 13.41 -19.20
N VAL A 19 24.80 12.32 -19.08
CA VAL A 19 24.29 11.00 -19.37
C VAL A 19 23.09 10.82 -18.42
N SER A 20 21.89 10.95 -18.96
CA SER A 20 20.68 10.52 -18.26
C SER A 20 20.79 9.02 -18.12
N GLN A 21 21.37 8.58 -16.99
CA GLN A 21 21.50 7.18 -16.68
C GLN A 21 20.12 6.69 -16.25
N ALA A 22 19.40 6.08 -17.19
CA ALA A 22 18.14 5.42 -16.87
C ALA A 22 18.43 4.26 -15.93
N ARG A 23 17.63 4.15 -14.86
CA ARG A 23 17.73 3.02 -13.94
C ARG A 23 17.46 1.73 -14.69
N ASP A 24 18.36 0.77 -14.57
CA ASP A 24 18.23 -0.55 -15.19
C ASP A 24 17.22 -1.47 -14.48
N GLN A 25 16.79 -1.14 -13.28
CA GLN A 25 16.00 -2.01 -12.44
C GLN A 25 14.83 -1.25 -11.82
N ILE A 26 13.62 -1.78 -12.01
CA ILE A 26 12.39 -1.21 -11.46
C ILE A 26 12.38 -1.41 -9.94
N LYS A 27 12.07 -0.34 -9.19
CA LYS A 27 11.88 -0.38 -7.75
C LYS A 27 10.40 -0.20 -7.41
N ILE A 28 9.84 -1.18 -6.68
CA ILE A 28 8.44 -1.25 -6.29
C ILE A 28 8.36 -1.27 -4.77
N VAL A 29 7.49 -0.45 -4.18
CA VAL A 29 7.24 -0.41 -2.74
C VAL A 29 5.74 -0.50 -2.47
N GLY A 30 5.32 -0.78 -1.25
CA GLY A 30 3.93 -0.59 -0.86
C GLY A 30 3.25 -1.77 -0.19
N SER A 31 2.02 -2.02 -0.57
CA SER A 31 1.08 -2.92 0.10
C SER A 31 1.62 -4.33 0.36
N SER A 32 1.55 -4.78 1.61
CA SER A 32 1.84 -6.16 2.00
C SER A 32 0.83 -7.17 1.43
N THR A 33 -0.42 -6.76 1.20
CA THR A 33 -1.45 -7.58 0.54
C THR A 33 -1.09 -7.88 -0.90
N VAL A 34 -0.55 -6.89 -1.62
CA VAL A 34 -0.18 -7.02 -3.04
C VAL A 34 1.20 -7.65 -3.21
N PHE A 35 2.06 -7.58 -2.19
CA PHE A 35 3.45 -8.02 -2.24
C PHE A 35 3.64 -9.44 -2.81
N PRO A 36 2.94 -10.50 -2.37
CA PRO A 36 3.14 -11.85 -2.90
C PRO A 36 2.81 -11.95 -4.40
N TYR A 37 1.79 -11.26 -4.86
CA TYR A 37 1.41 -11.24 -6.29
C TYR A 37 2.45 -10.49 -7.13
N ALA A 38 2.88 -9.33 -6.65
CA ALA A 38 3.89 -8.52 -7.31
C ALA A 38 5.23 -9.26 -7.41
N THR A 39 5.59 -10.05 -6.39
CA THR A 39 6.81 -10.87 -6.41
C THR A 39 6.79 -11.90 -7.55
N VAL A 40 5.69 -12.63 -7.71
CA VAL A 40 5.54 -13.60 -8.80
C VAL A 40 5.62 -12.93 -10.18
N VAL A 41 5.01 -11.75 -10.32
CA VAL A 41 5.07 -10.98 -11.57
C VAL A 41 6.50 -10.51 -11.85
N ALA A 42 7.21 -10.01 -10.83
CA ALA A 42 8.60 -9.56 -10.98
C ALA A 42 9.56 -10.71 -11.36
N GLU A 43 9.39 -11.88 -10.76
CA GLU A 43 10.17 -13.08 -11.09
C GLU A 43 9.95 -13.49 -12.57
N ARG A 44 8.68 -13.51 -13.01
CA ARG A 44 8.36 -13.82 -14.41
C ARG A 44 8.91 -12.78 -15.38
N PHE A 45 8.83 -11.51 -15.01
CA PHE A 45 9.43 -10.42 -15.80
C PHE A 45 10.94 -10.59 -15.93
N GLY A 46 11.63 -10.94 -14.84
CA GLY A 46 13.07 -11.26 -14.86
C GLY A 46 13.38 -12.48 -15.73
N GLY A 47 12.55 -13.52 -15.66
CA GLY A 47 12.68 -14.71 -16.52
C GLY A 47 12.47 -14.44 -18.01
N SER A 48 11.89 -13.29 -18.38
CA SER A 48 11.72 -12.85 -19.77
C SER A 48 12.92 -12.07 -20.34
N GLY A 49 14.05 -12.04 -19.62
CA GLY A 49 15.30 -11.41 -20.06
C GLY A 49 15.51 -9.98 -19.57
N PHE A 50 14.65 -9.47 -18.71
CA PHE A 50 14.81 -8.17 -18.05
C PHE A 50 15.44 -8.32 -16.65
N LYS A 51 15.92 -7.22 -16.06
CA LYS A 51 16.32 -7.25 -14.65
C LYS A 51 15.08 -7.42 -13.78
N THR A 52 15.13 -8.38 -12.87
CA THR A 52 14.02 -8.62 -11.92
C THR A 52 13.77 -7.37 -11.07
N PRO A 53 12.54 -6.82 -11.03
CA PRO A 53 12.20 -5.70 -10.17
C PRO A 53 12.48 -5.99 -8.69
N VAL A 54 12.92 -4.98 -7.95
CA VAL A 54 13.05 -5.04 -6.49
C VAL A 54 11.73 -4.63 -5.86
N ILE A 55 11.21 -5.46 -4.96
CA ILE A 55 9.93 -5.20 -4.29
C ILE A 55 10.11 -5.17 -2.78
N GLU A 56 9.63 -4.10 -2.14
CA GLU A 56 9.67 -3.91 -0.70
C GLU A 56 8.25 -3.78 -0.14
N SER A 57 7.95 -4.58 0.88
CA SER A 57 6.65 -4.52 1.60
C SER A 57 6.72 -3.44 2.69
N THR A 58 6.20 -2.26 2.40
CA THR A 58 6.22 -1.08 3.30
C THR A 58 4.82 -0.68 3.79
N GLY A 59 3.80 -1.47 3.41
CA GLY A 59 2.38 -1.11 3.57
C GLY A 59 1.95 -0.03 2.57
N THR A 60 0.64 0.05 2.27
CA THR A 60 0.09 1.01 1.28
C THR A 60 0.46 2.46 1.61
N GLY A 61 0.33 2.88 2.87
CA GLY A 61 0.63 4.26 3.26
C GLY A 61 2.12 4.58 3.25
N GLY A 62 2.96 3.63 3.66
CA GLY A 62 4.43 3.74 3.60
C GLY A 62 4.91 3.84 2.15
N GLY A 63 4.42 2.97 1.28
CA GLY A 63 4.72 2.99 -0.15
C GLY A 63 4.33 4.28 -0.82
N ALA A 64 3.09 4.75 -0.59
CA ALA A 64 2.63 6.03 -1.13
C ALA A 64 3.53 7.20 -0.68
N LYS A 65 3.97 7.21 0.58
CA LYS A 65 4.88 8.24 1.10
C LYS A 65 6.24 8.21 0.40
N LEU A 66 6.81 7.03 0.21
CA LEU A 66 8.10 6.86 -0.48
C LEU A 66 7.99 7.23 -1.97
N PHE A 67 6.94 6.79 -2.64
CA PHE A 67 6.66 7.12 -4.04
C PHE A 67 6.46 8.63 -4.23
N CYS A 68 5.71 9.28 -3.34
CA CYS A 68 5.47 10.72 -3.38
C CYS A 68 6.62 11.56 -2.80
N ALA A 69 7.77 10.97 -2.45
CA ALA A 69 8.91 11.73 -1.93
C ALA A 69 9.65 12.52 -3.02
N GLY A 70 9.51 12.13 -4.29
CA GLY A 70 10.11 12.83 -5.43
C GLY A 70 10.18 11.97 -6.68
N VAL A 71 10.85 12.47 -7.69
CA VAL A 71 11.17 11.78 -8.95
C VAL A 71 12.67 11.56 -9.06
N GLY A 72 13.07 10.53 -9.80
CA GLY A 72 14.48 10.20 -10.02
C GLY A 72 14.88 8.85 -9.44
N GLU A 73 16.12 8.45 -9.64
CA GLU A 73 16.62 7.09 -9.37
C GLU A 73 16.56 6.68 -7.89
N GLN A 74 16.60 7.63 -6.96
CA GLN A 74 16.51 7.39 -5.51
C GLN A 74 15.09 7.11 -5.03
N HIS A 75 14.08 7.36 -5.85
CA HIS A 75 12.67 7.15 -5.51
C HIS A 75 12.11 5.90 -6.20
N PRO A 76 11.06 5.26 -5.67
CA PRO A 76 10.41 4.12 -6.31
C PRO A 76 9.72 4.51 -7.62
N ASP A 77 9.69 3.58 -8.58
CA ASP A 77 8.99 3.74 -9.85
C ASP A 77 7.50 3.42 -9.72
N ILE A 78 7.17 2.47 -8.83
CA ILE A 78 5.81 1.96 -8.63
C ILE A 78 5.52 1.87 -7.13
N THR A 79 4.30 2.18 -6.75
CA THR A 79 3.79 1.85 -5.43
C THR A 79 2.57 0.93 -5.53
N ASN A 80 2.64 -0.21 -4.86
CA ASN A 80 1.52 -1.13 -4.71
C ASN A 80 0.57 -0.64 -3.62
N ALA A 81 -0.72 -0.75 -3.86
CA ALA A 81 -1.73 -0.29 -2.93
C ALA A 81 -2.90 -1.27 -2.83
N SER A 82 -3.42 -1.49 -1.62
CA SER A 82 -4.65 -2.26 -1.36
C SER A 82 -5.91 -1.37 -1.34
N ARG A 83 -5.78 -0.10 -1.66
CA ARG A 83 -6.84 0.90 -1.78
C ARG A 83 -6.41 2.02 -2.73
N ALA A 84 -7.36 2.79 -3.22
CA ALA A 84 -7.06 4.01 -3.97
C ALA A 84 -6.21 5.00 -3.14
N MET A 85 -5.39 5.77 -3.83
CA MET A 85 -4.55 6.81 -3.22
C MET A 85 -5.44 7.92 -2.62
N LYS A 86 -5.17 8.30 -1.37
CA LYS A 86 -5.90 9.35 -0.66
C LYS A 86 -5.53 10.74 -1.19
N ASP A 87 -6.44 11.71 -1.07
CA ASP A 87 -6.20 13.09 -1.54
C ASP A 87 -4.96 13.73 -0.90
N LYS A 88 -4.72 13.47 0.40
CA LYS A 88 -3.51 13.94 1.08
C LYS A 88 -2.21 13.33 0.52
N GLU A 89 -2.27 12.09 0.03
CA GLU A 89 -1.14 11.42 -0.60
C GLU A 89 -0.89 12.01 -1.99
N LYS A 90 -1.95 12.24 -2.78
CA LYS A 90 -1.87 12.95 -4.07
C LYS A 90 -1.32 14.36 -3.91
N ALA A 91 -1.74 15.09 -2.88
CA ALA A 91 -1.22 16.42 -2.57
C ALA A 91 0.28 16.39 -2.22
N LEU A 92 0.74 15.37 -1.47
CA LEU A 92 2.15 15.18 -1.18
C LEU A 92 2.96 14.90 -2.45
N CYS A 93 2.48 14.02 -3.33
CA CYS A 93 3.07 13.74 -4.63
C CYS A 93 3.26 15.04 -5.44
N LYS A 94 2.18 15.83 -5.60
CA LYS A 94 2.21 17.09 -6.34
C LYS A 94 3.22 18.08 -5.74
N LYS A 95 3.25 18.19 -4.40
CA LYS A 95 4.20 19.07 -3.69
C LYS A 95 5.65 18.71 -4.01
N ASN A 96 5.95 17.44 -4.21
CA ASN A 96 7.31 16.93 -4.44
C ASN A 96 7.61 16.68 -5.93
N GLY A 97 6.81 17.24 -6.86
CA GLY A 97 7.06 17.17 -8.30
C GLY A 97 6.59 15.89 -8.99
N VAL A 98 5.92 14.97 -8.27
CA VAL A 98 5.25 13.81 -8.88
C VAL A 98 3.88 14.26 -9.36
N ASN A 99 3.80 14.77 -10.60
CA ASN A 99 2.62 15.44 -11.12
C ASN A 99 1.64 14.50 -11.82
N GLU A 100 2.14 13.41 -12.40
CA GLU A 100 1.33 12.42 -13.10
C GLU A 100 1.37 11.09 -12.34
N ILE A 101 0.21 10.60 -11.96
CA ILE A 101 0.04 9.32 -11.26
C ILE A 101 -0.95 8.50 -12.08
N VAL A 102 -0.49 7.36 -12.58
CA VAL A 102 -1.35 6.40 -13.26
C VAL A 102 -1.75 5.32 -12.26
N GLU A 103 -3.04 5.19 -12.00
CA GLU A 103 -3.59 4.14 -11.14
C GLU A 103 -4.15 3.01 -11.99
N ILE A 104 -3.65 1.80 -11.78
CA ILE A 104 -4.09 0.60 -12.50
C ILE A 104 -4.69 -0.37 -11.48
N VAL A 105 -5.98 -0.67 -11.63
CA VAL A 105 -6.67 -1.67 -10.80
C VAL A 105 -6.36 -3.06 -11.37
N ILE A 106 -5.66 -3.88 -10.60
CA ILE A 106 -5.22 -5.23 -11.01
C ILE A 106 -6.13 -6.34 -10.48
N GLY A 107 -6.98 -6.05 -9.50
CA GLY A 107 -7.90 -7.01 -8.89
C GLY A 107 -8.62 -6.44 -7.69
N ASN A 108 -9.52 -7.23 -7.12
CA ASN A 108 -10.21 -6.94 -5.88
C ASN A 108 -9.79 -7.98 -4.82
N ASP A 109 -9.54 -7.51 -3.61
CA ASP A 109 -9.29 -8.34 -2.44
C ASP A 109 -10.50 -8.33 -1.53
N GLY A 110 -10.78 -9.46 -0.89
CA GLY A 110 -11.91 -9.64 0.01
C GLY A 110 -11.48 -10.05 1.41
N ILE A 111 -11.99 -9.37 2.43
CA ILE A 111 -11.81 -9.80 3.81
C ILE A 111 -12.80 -10.92 4.11
N THR A 112 -12.29 -12.05 4.60
CA THR A 112 -13.10 -13.18 5.04
C THR A 112 -13.01 -13.36 6.55
N LEU A 113 -14.11 -13.86 7.13
CA LEU A 113 -14.12 -14.32 8.51
C LEU A 113 -13.94 -15.84 8.50
N ALA A 114 -12.88 -16.31 9.13
CA ALA A 114 -12.59 -17.72 9.22
C ALA A 114 -12.92 -18.25 10.63
N TYR A 115 -13.49 -19.43 10.70
CA TYR A 115 -13.77 -20.15 11.93
C TYR A 115 -13.44 -21.64 11.75
N SER A 116 -13.39 -22.39 12.85
CA SER A 116 -13.12 -23.83 12.79
C SER A 116 -14.15 -24.54 11.92
N LYS A 117 -13.70 -25.49 11.08
CA LYS A 117 -14.58 -26.36 10.28
C LYS A 117 -15.57 -27.17 11.12
N ASP A 118 -15.23 -27.40 12.40
CA ASP A 118 -16.05 -28.16 13.35
C ASP A 118 -17.06 -27.26 14.11
N ALA A 119 -16.99 -25.94 13.88
CA ALA A 119 -17.93 -24.99 14.45
C ALA A 119 -19.22 -24.91 13.62
N LYS A 120 -20.32 -24.54 14.28
CA LYS A 120 -21.57 -24.29 13.55
C LYS A 120 -21.42 -23.11 12.61
N PRO A 121 -21.99 -23.16 11.39
CA PRO A 121 -21.98 -22.03 10.48
C PRO A 121 -22.57 -20.77 11.13
N ILE A 122 -21.89 -19.66 10.96
CA ILE A 122 -22.28 -18.36 11.52
C ILE A 122 -22.45 -17.36 10.38
N ASN A 123 -23.58 -16.70 10.33
CA ASN A 123 -23.84 -15.60 9.41
C ASN A 123 -23.86 -14.30 10.20
N PHE A 124 -22.85 -13.47 10.02
CA PHE A 124 -22.74 -12.18 10.67
C PHE A 124 -23.33 -11.06 9.84
N THR A 125 -24.06 -10.17 10.48
CA THR A 125 -24.40 -8.87 9.91
C THR A 125 -23.21 -7.90 10.09
N LYS A 126 -23.15 -6.84 9.30
CA LYS A 126 -22.14 -5.79 9.47
C LYS A 126 -22.25 -5.10 10.82
N GLU A 127 -23.47 -4.96 11.36
CA GLU A 127 -23.73 -4.38 12.66
C GLU A 127 -23.17 -5.27 13.79
N GLN A 128 -23.44 -6.57 13.75
CA GLN A 128 -22.88 -7.51 14.72
C GLN A 128 -21.35 -7.48 14.72
N LEU A 129 -20.73 -7.44 13.53
CA LEU A 129 -19.29 -7.30 13.41
C LEU A 129 -18.76 -5.97 13.96
N TYR A 130 -19.49 -4.87 13.73
CA TYR A 130 -19.13 -3.58 14.31
C TYR A 130 -19.19 -3.63 15.85
N LEU A 131 -20.27 -4.15 16.42
CA LEU A 131 -20.42 -4.28 17.88
C LEU A 131 -19.36 -5.20 18.49
N ALA A 132 -18.93 -6.23 17.75
CA ALA A 132 -17.91 -7.16 18.21
C ALA A 132 -16.49 -6.58 18.18
N LEU A 133 -16.15 -5.77 17.16
CA LEU A 133 -14.76 -5.40 16.85
C LEU A 133 -14.43 -3.93 17.18
N ALA A 134 -15.42 -3.06 17.30
CA ALA A 134 -15.17 -1.65 17.54
C ALA A 134 -14.66 -1.39 18.96
N ALA A 135 -13.67 -0.52 19.12
CA ALA A 135 -13.22 -0.08 20.43
C ALA A 135 -14.27 0.77 21.15
N HIS A 136 -15.12 1.47 20.39
CA HIS A 136 -16.21 2.30 20.88
C HIS A 136 -17.48 2.00 20.09
N THR A 137 -18.62 2.01 20.77
CA THR A 137 -19.95 1.82 20.18
C THR A 137 -20.83 3.03 20.45
N VAL A 138 -21.91 3.20 19.67
CA VAL A 138 -22.86 4.28 19.86
C VAL A 138 -24.01 3.78 20.74
N VAL A 139 -24.17 4.42 21.89
CA VAL A 139 -25.33 4.19 22.82
C VAL A 139 -26.00 5.54 23.04
N ASP A 140 -27.29 5.62 22.79
CA ASP A 140 -28.09 6.85 22.90
C ASP A 140 -27.48 8.06 22.17
N GLY A 141 -26.94 7.82 20.96
CA GLY A 141 -26.30 8.85 20.13
C GLY A 141 -24.94 9.32 20.62
N LYS A 142 -24.37 8.69 21.65
CA LYS A 142 -23.04 9.03 22.19
C LYS A 142 -22.06 7.89 21.92
N LEU A 143 -20.84 8.24 21.58
CA LEU A 143 -19.75 7.29 21.42
C LEU A 143 -19.20 6.93 22.81
N VAL A 144 -19.34 5.66 23.20
CA VAL A 144 -18.89 5.12 24.48
C VAL A 144 -17.93 3.94 24.28
N PRO A 145 -17.06 3.62 25.24
CA PRO A 145 -16.25 2.41 25.18
C PRO A 145 -17.12 1.17 24.96
N ASN A 146 -16.67 0.24 24.14
CA ASN A 146 -17.42 -0.97 23.85
C ASN A 146 -17.58 -1.84 25.09
N ILE A 147 -18.84 -2.14 25.43
CA ILE A 147 -19.22 -2.94 26.59
C ILE A 147 -19.34 -4.44 26.28
N TYR A 148 -19.44 -4.81 25.00
CA TYR A 148 -19.60 -6.19 24.58
C TYR A 148 -18.29 -6.98 24.76
N LYS A 149 -18.38 -8.12 25.40
CA LYS A 149 -17.24 -9.02 25.67
C LYS A 149 -17.43 -10.41 25.08
N THR A 150 -18.67 -10.78 24.78
CA THR A 150 -19.06 -12.08 24.29
C THR A 150 -20.10 -11.96 23.19
N TRP A 151 -20.18 -12.97 22.32
CA TRP A 151 -21.12 -12.96 21.19
C TRP A 151 -22.57 -13.00 21.61
N ASP A 152 -22.91 -13.70 22.70
CA ASP A 152 -24.27 -13.79 23.26
C ASP A 152 -24.83 -12.44 23.71
N GLN A 153 -23.96 -11.49 24.05
CA GLN A 153 -24.36 -10.12 24.35
C GLN A 153 -24.76 -9.33 23.10
N ILE A 154 -24.30 -9.75 21.92
CA ILE A 154 -24.59 -9.09 20.64
C ILE A 154 -25.74 -9.80 19.93
N ASP A 155 -25.71 -11.14 19.93
CA ASP A 155 -26.73 -11.99 19.33
C ASP A 155 -27.00 -13.19 20.26
N PRO A 156 -28.17 -13.25 20.88
CA PRO A 156 -28.55 -14.35 21.80
C PRO A 156 -28.86 -15.66 21.07
N SER A 157 -28.81 -15.72 19.73
CA SER A 157 -28.95 -16.99 19.01
C SER A 157 -27.79 -17.92 19.32
N PRO A 158 -27.95 -19.25 19.34
CA PRO A 158 -27.14 -20.19 20.11
C PRO A 158 -25.76 -20.48 19.51
N VAL A 159 -24.93 -19.49 19.42
CA VAL A 159 -23.52 -19.66 19.14
C VAL A 159 -22.76 -19.40 20.43
N SER A 160 -22.57 -20.45 21.22
CA SER A 160 -21.82 -20.38 22.46
C SER A 160 -20.31 -20.25 22.20
N TYR A 161 -19.88 -19.08 21.74
CA TYR A 161 -18.47 -18.72 21.72
C TYR A 161 -18.23 -17.54 22.63
N THR A 162 -17.51 -17.84 23.67
CA THR A 162 -17.45 -17.10 24.91
C THR A 162 -16.50 -15.91 24.91
N HIS A 163 -15.69 -15.66 23.90
CA HIS A 163 -14.79 -14.49 23.93
C HIS A 163 -14.66 -13.83 22.57
N LEU A 164 -14.98 -12.54 22.53
CA LEU A 164 -14.47 -11.61 21.54
C LEU A 164 -13.01 -11.32 21.91
N THR A 165 -12.09 -12.16 21.52
CA THR A 165 -10.71 -11.74 21.46
C THR A 165 -10.61 -10.79 20.28
N LEU A 166 -10.55 -9.49 20.57
CA LEU A 166 -10.05 -8.55 19.58
C LEU A 166 -8.69 -9.12 19.15
N PRO A 167 -8.49 -9.49 17.89
CA PRO A 167 -7.13 -9.65 17.41
C PRO A 167 -6.46 -8.33 17.76
N THR A 168 -5.28 -8.39 18.35
CA THR A 168 -4.43 -7.22 18.49
C THR A 168 -4.23 -6.73 17.06
N ILE A 169 -5.06 -5.80 16.62
CA ILE A 169 -4.86 -5.14 15.35
C ILE A 169 -3.59 -4.36 15.57
N LEU A 170 -2.49 -4.92 15.12
CA LEU A 170 -1.33 -4.12 14.83
C LEU A 170 -1.84 -3.01 13.92
N LEU A 171 -1.92 -1.82 14.48
CA LEU A 171 -2.12 -0.60 13.72
C LEU A 171 -0.90 -0.46 12.81
N VAL A 172 -1.04 -0.94 11.57
CA VAL A 172 -0.09 -0.71 10.50
C VAL A 172 -0.43 0.62 9.84
#